data_52f9ba6921b3cf22238730183f0fe766
#
_entry.id   52f9ba6921b3cf22238730183f0fe766
#
_cell.length_a   1.000
_cell.length_b   1.000
_cell.length_c   1.000
_cell.angle_alpha   90.00
_cell.angle_beta   90.00
_cell.angle_gamma   90.00
#
_symmetry.space_group_name_H-M   'P 1'
#
loop_
_entity.id
_entity.type
_entity.pdbx_description
1 polymer ?
#
loop_
_entity_poly.entity_id
_entity_poly.type
_entity_poly.pdbx_seq_one_letter_code
_entity_poly.pdbx_strand_id
1 'polypeptide(L)'
;CSGAKGIKVLYDSFFKEVMNPEYDPARLESFLTTLLNRKVRIKEILPNDSTRLSDESSLLITDIIVELEDGTLANIEVQKIGYAFPGARCACYSSDMLLRQYKRARQRSIDPVTGKDTFSYRCISKVYLIVLYENSPAELKQCPDHWIHRSKTIFDTGLSMDLLQDYIFISLDIFRSKMHNKKVTTLLEAWMTFFSTDDPEEIIKLITDFPQFKPMYDTLYQMCRNVENVMDFFSAEGSGYAKGSA
;
A
#
# COMPACT_ATOMS: atom_id res chain seq x y z
N CYS A 1 -26.73 -16.68 12.70
CA CYS A 1 -25.36 -16.25 12.52
C CYS A 1 -25.02 -15.34 13.69
N SER A 2 -24.14 -15.81 14.57
CA SER A 2 -23.59 -15.04 15.69
C SER A 2 -22.80 -13.88 15.09
N GLY A 3 -23.04 -12.65 15.41
CA GLY A 3 -22.37 -11.46 14.90
C GLY A 3 -20.85 -11.40 15.18
N ALA A 4 -20.16 -12.52 14.97
CA ALA A 4 -18.71 -12.62 15.04
C ALA A 4 -18.13 -11.84 13.84
N LYS A 5 -17.51 -10.71 14.13
CA LYS A 5 -16.69 -10.00 13.14
C LYS A 5 -15.38 -10.76 12.99
N GLY A 6 -14.94 -10.95 11.74
CA GLY A 6 -13.60 -11.40 11.42
C GLY A 6 -12.58 -10.29 11.69
N ILE A 7 -11.32 -10.59 11.43
CA ILE A 7 -10.21 -9.66 11.62
C ILE A 7 -9.90 -8.98 10.30
N LYS A 8 -9.84 -7.65 10.31
CA LYS A 8 -9.43 -6.87 9.15
C LYS A 8 -7.92 -6.89 8.98
N VAL A 9 -7.48 -7.24 7.79
CA VAL A 9 -6.05 -7.25 7.42
C VAL A 9 -5.43 -5.85 7.45
N LEU A 10 -6.22 -4.80 7.21
CA LEU A 10 -5.75 -3.40 7.16
C LEU A 10 -5.35 -2.80 8.51
N TYR A 11 -5.42 -3.55 9.60
CA TYR A 11 -4.78 -3.08 10.82
C TYR A 11 -3.27 -3.05 10.66
N ASP A 12 -2.66 -1.98 11.15
CA ASP A 12 -1.25 -1.67 10.95
C ASP A 12 -0.33 -2.88 11.18
N SER A 13 -0.41 -3.50 12.35
CA SER A 13 0.38 -4.68 12.71
C SER A 13 0.10 -5.89 11.82
N PHE A 14 -1.17 -6.13 11.47
CA PHE A 14 -1.56 -7.27 10.65
C PHE A 14 -1.13 -7.10 9.19
N PHE A 15 -1.34 -5.91 8.63
CA PHE A 15 -0.92 -5.63 7.26
C PHE A 15 0.60 -5.77 7.11
N LYS A 16 1.37 -5.14 8.02
CA LYS A 16 2.83 -5.24 8.02
C LYS A 16 3.30 -6.68 8.11
N GLU A 17 2.75 -7.47 9.02
CA GLU A 17 3.17 -8.85 9.23
C GLU A 17 2.81 -9.73 8.03
N VAL A 18 1.56 -9.65 7.55
CA VAL A 18 1.08 -10.51 6.46
C VAL A 18 1.73 -10.16 5.13
N MET A 19 1.97 -8.87 4.87
CA MET A 19 2.54 -8.37 3.62
C MET A 19 4.05 -8.13 3.71
N ASN A 20 4.69 -8.46 4.84
CA ASN A 20 6.12 -8.27 5.05
C ASN A 20 6.93 -9.14 4.08
N PRO A 21 7.68 -8.53 3.15
CA PRO A 21 8.44 -9.30 2.18
C PRO A 21 9.70 -9.98 2.78
N GLU A 22 10.09 -9.69 4.04
CA GLU A 22 11.14 -10.42 4.74
C GLU A 22 10.72 -11.87 5.02
N TYR A 23 9.43 -12.10 5.28
CA TYR A 23 8.92 -13.44 5.55
C TYR A 23 8.48 -14.17 4.28
N ASP A 24 7.74 -13.45 3.40
CA ASP A 24 7.24 -14.03 2.15
C ASP A 24 7.12 -12.95 1.06
N PRO A 25 8.18 -12.71 0.29
CA PRO A 25 8.16 -11.70 -0.76
C PRO A 25 7.11 -12.00 -1.85
N ALA A 26 6.74 -13.29 -2.04
CA ALA A 26 5.82 -13.67 -3.10
C ALA A 26 4.42 -13.06 -2.91
N ARG A 27 4.00 -12.78 -1.69
CA ARG A 27 2.72 -12.14 -1.39
C ARG A 27 2.68 -10.72 -1.96
N LEU A 28 3.66 -9.90 -1.58
CA LEU A 28 3.74 -8.51 -2.05
C LEU A 28 4.05 -8.44 -3.54
N GLU A 29 4.90 -9.32 -4.08
CA GLU A 29 5.16 -9.44 -5.51
C GLU A 29 3.90 -9.78 -6.30
N SER A 30 3.06 -10.69 -5.80
CA SER A 30 1.79 -11.05 -6.43
C SER A 30 0.83 -9.87 -6.45
N PHE A 31 0.69 -9.15 -5.33
CA PHE A 31 -0.12 -7.94 -5.26
C PHE A 31 0.37 -6.88 -6.25
N LEU A 32 1.65 -6.53 -6.21
CA LEU A 32 2.23 -5.51 -7.08
C LEU A 32 2.19 -5.92 -8.56
N THR A 33 2.44 -7.20 -8.88
CA THR A 33 2.31 -7.74 -10.25
C THR A 33 0.89 -7.53 -10.79
N THR A 34 -0.11 -7.86 -9.97
CA THR A 34 -1.52 -7.72 -10.32
C THR A 34 -1.92 -6.25 -10.46
N LEU A 35 -1.50 -5.41 -9.51
CA LEU A 35 -1.84 -4.00 -9.49
C LEU A 35 -1.18 -3.22 -10.64
N LEU A 36 0.10 -3.47 -10.91
CA LEU A 36 0.88 -2.78 -11.94
C LEU A 36 0.73 -3.41 -13.33
N ASN A 37 0.04 -4.54 -13.43
CA ASN A 37 -0.15 -5.31 -14.66
C ASN A 37 1.18 -5.61 -15.39
N ARG A 38 2.22 -5.93 -14.63
CA ARG A 38 3.53 -6.35 -15.11
C ARG A 38 4.21 -7.22 -14.08
N LYS A 39 5.06 -8.16 -14.50
CA LYS A 39 5.82 -8.99 -13.58
C LYS A 39 6.69 -8.12 -12.67
N VAL A 40 6.55 -8.32 -11.37
CA VAL A 40 7.31 -7.63 -10.33
C VAL A 40 8.12 -8.65 -9.54
N ARG A 41 9.37 -8.29 -9.23
CA ARG A 41 10.24 -8.97 -8.29
C ARG A 41 10.85 -7.95 -7.35
N ILE A 42 10.83 -8.26 -6.07
CA ILE A 42 11.44 -7.42 -5.03
C ILE A 42 12.93 -7.74 -4.97
N LYS A 43 13.74 -6.70 -5.05
CA LYS A 43 15.19 -6.79 -4.91
C LYS A 43 15.63 -6.55 -3.48
N GLU A 44 15.05 -5.54 -2.84
CA GLU A 44 15.46 -5.07 -1.52
C GLU A 44 14.29 -4.41 -0.80
N ILE A 45 14.21 -4.61 0.51
CA ILE A 45 13.31 -3.87 1.40
C ILE A 45 14.09 -2.67 1.92
N LEU A 46 13.49 -1.51 1.83
CA LEU A 46 14.13 -0.28 2.27
C LEU A 46 13.66 0.12 3.66
N PRO A 47 14.57 0.60 4.52
CA PRO A 47 14.18 1.11 5.81
C PRO A 47 13.24 2.30 5.64
N ASN A 48 12.23 2.35 6.49
CA ASN A 48 11.34 3.50 6.58
C ASN A 48 12.02 4.61 7.40
N ASP A 49 12.89 5.41 6.77
CA ASP A 49 13.58 6.55 7.40
C ASP A 49 12.69 7.81 7.51
N SER A 50 11.41 7.72 7.14
CA SER A 50 10.46 8.84 7.19
C SER A 50 10.08 9.27 8.61
N THR A 51 10.66 8.66 9.64
CA THR A 51 10.46 8.99 11.06
C THR A 51 10.72 10.46 11.42
N ARG A 52 11.35 11.25 10.54
CA ARG A 52 11.61 12.67 10.78
C ARG A 52 10.54 13.63 10.28
N LEU A 53 9.58 13.17 9.48
CA LEU A 53 8.41 13.96 9.08
C LEU A 53 7.18 13.67 9.95
N SER A 54 7.30 12.76 10.91
CA SER A 54 6.21 12.27 11.76
C SER A 54 6.11 12.97 13.12
N ASP A 55 6.70 14.16 13.29
CA ASP A 55 6.53 14.96 14.54
C ASP A 55 5.10 15.49 14.73
N GLU A 56 4.26 15.37 13.70
CA GLU A 56 2.83 15.58 13.87
C GLU A 56 2.17 14.22 14.10
N SER A 57 1.52 14.08 15.23
CA SER A 57 0.70 12.97 15.74
C SER A 57 -0.27 12.35 14.72
N SER A 58 0.24 11.87 13.59
CA SER A 58 -0.55 11.21 12.58
C SER A 58 -0.66 9.73 12.91
N LEU A 59 -1.85 9.38 13.34
CA LEU A 59 -2.32 8.01 13.54
C LEU A 59 -1.93 7.11 12.37
N LEU A 60 -1.00 6.19 12.65
CA LEU A 60 -0.80 4.92 11.96
C LEU A 60 -0.60 4.99 10.44
N ILE A 61 0.63 5.21 10.02
CA ILE A 61 1.06 4.97 8.65
C ILE A 61 1.78 3.64 8.61
N THR A 62 1.21 2.73 7.84
CA THR A 62 1.83 1.44 7.55
C THR A 62 2.51 1.54 6.21
N ASP A 63 3.81 1.79 6.23
CA ASP A 63 4.60 1.91 5.01
C ASP A 63 5.44 0.66 4.79
N ILE A 64 5.32 0.08 3.61
CA ILE A 64 6.25 -0.93 3.12
C ILE A 64 6.95 -0.32 1.89
N ILE A 65 8.25 -0.09 2.00
CA ILE A 65 9.04 0.47 0.90
C ILE A 65 9.96 -0.61 0.35
N VAL A 66 9.85 -0.87 -0.95
CA VAL A 66 10.67 -1.87 -1.65
C VAL A 66 11.33 -1.30 -2.90
N GLU A 67 12.57 -1.74 -3.17
CA GLU A 67 13.21 -1.60 -4.47
C GLU A 67 12.93 -2.85 -5.30
N LEU A 68 12.45 -2.67 -6.52
CA LEU A 68 12.21 -3.74 -7.48
C LEU A 68 13.48 -4.05 -8.28
N GLU A 69 13.53 -5.20 -8.96
CA GLU A 69 14.70 -5.60 -9.78
C GLU A 69 15.05 -4.59 -10.88
N ASP A 70 14.04 -3.88 -11.43
CA ASP A 70 14.25 -2.82 -12.42
C ASP A 70 14.69 -1.47 -11.81
N GLY A 71 14.94 -1.43 -10.51
CA GLY A 71 15.33 -0.22 -9.77
C GLY A 71 14.17 0.68 -9.35
N THR A 72 12.95 0.39 -9.76
CA THR A 72 11.74 1.12 -9.34
C THR A 72 11.57 1.03 -7.82
N LEU A 73 11.18 2.13 -7.18
CA LEU A 73 10.71 2.11 -5.79
C LEU A 73 9.19 2.02 -5.74
N ALA A 74 8.68 1.20 -4.84
CA ALA A 74 7.26 1.16 -4.51
C ALA A 74 7.08 1.36 -3.01
N ASN A 75 6.25 2.33 -2.64
CA ASN A 75 5.75 2.52 -1.28
C ASN A 75 4.29 2.12 -1.24
N ILE A 76 3.94 1.24 -0.32
CA ILE A 76 2.58 0.79 -0.07
C ILE A 76 2.16 1.31 1.30
N GLU A 77 1.20 2.21 1.31
CA GLU A 77 0.68 2.88 2.50
C GLU A 77 -0.78 2.48 2.72
N VAL A 78 -1.15 2.22 3.98
CA VAL A 78 -2.53 1.98 4.40
C VAL A 78 -3.03 3.16 5.21
N GLN A 79 -4.17 3.73 4.84
CA GLN A 79 -4.82 4.81 5.56
C GLN A 79 -6.24 4.41 5.98
N LYS A 80 -6.50 4.40 7.28
CA LYS A 80 -7.84 4.10 7.83
C LYS A 80 -8.83 5.22 7.58
N ILE A 81 -8.38 6.46 7.68
CA ILE A 81 -9.21 7.66 7.52
C ILE A 81 -8.58 8.54 6.45
N GLY A 82 -9.38 9.00 5.49
CA GLY A 82 -8.93 10.00 4.52
C GLY A 82 -8.65 11.32 5.25
N TYR A 83 -7.39 11.74 5.24
CA TYR A 83 -6.98 13.02 5.83
C TYR A 83 -7.39 14.19 4.95
N ALA A 84 -7.54 15.36 5.58
CA ALA A 84 -7.52 16.61 4.84
C ALA A 84 -6.19 16.75 4.08
N PHE A 85 -6.26 17.19 2.81
CA PHE A 85 -5.09 17.36 1.93
C PHE A 85 -4.28 16.08 1.61
N PRO A 86 -4.93 14.96 1.25
CA PRO A 86 -4.22 13.71 0.95
C PRO A 86 -3.20 13.87 -0.18
N GLY A 87 -3.49 14.71 -1.17
CA GLY A 87 -2.61 14.99 -2.31
C GLY A 87 -1.29 15.63 -1.88
N ALA A 88 -1.31 16.64 -0.99
CA ALA A 88 -0.10 17.30 -0.52
C ALA A 88 0.82 16.34 0.24
N ARG A 89 0.26 15.50 1.09
CA ARG A 89 0.99 14.48 1.83
C ARG A 89 1.64 13.47 0.88
N CYS A 90 0.88 12.95 -0.07
CA CYS A 90 1.38 12.02 -1.08
C CYS A 90 2.51 12.62 -1.93
N ALA A 91 2.39 13.91 -2.30
CA ALA A 91 3.45 14.63 -3.02
C ALA A 91 4.74 14.72 -2.20
N CYS A 92 4.67 15.02 -0.90
CA CYS A 92 5.84 15.05 -0.02
C CYS A 92 6.54 13.69 0.05
N TYR A 93 5.79 12.60 0.25
CA TYR A 93 6.36 11.26 0.35
C TYR A 93 7.00 10.80 -0.97
N SER A 94 6.32 10.99 -2.09
CA SER A 94 6.87 10.59 -3.38
C SER A 94 8.11 11.40 -3.74
N SER A 95 8.17 12.68 -3.32
CA SER A 95 9.35 13.54 -3.52
C SER A 95 10.54 13.08 -2.69
N ASP A 96 10.32 12.70 -1.42
CA ASP A 96 11.36 12.11 -0.58
C ASP A 96 11.91 10.82 -1.19
N MET A 97 11.03 9.93 -1.65
CA MET A 97 11.43 8.70 -2.33
C MET A 97 12.22 8.96 -3.61
N LEU A 98 11.83 9.95 -4.41
CA LEU A 98 12.55 10.32 -5.63
C LEU A 98 13.94 10.87 -5.30
N LEU A 99 14.08 11.68 -4.24
CA LEU A 99 15.38 12.17 -3.76
C LEU A 99 16.27 11.04 -3.23
N ARG A 100 15.69 10.03 -2.56
CA ARG A 100 16.43 8.82 -2.16
C ARG A 100 16.91 8.03 -3.37
N GLN A 101 16.08 7.89 -4.40
CA GLN A 101 16.47 7.28 -5.67
C GLN A 101 17.65 8.03 -6.31
N TYR A 102 17.56 9.35 -6.39
CA TYR A 102 18.65 10.19 -6.91
C TYR A 102 19.96 9.95 -6.14
N LYS A 103 19.93 10.00 -4.80
CA LYS A 103 21.12 9.77 -3.96
C LYS A 103 21.72 8.37 -4.20
N ARG A 104 20.90 7.34 -4.30
CA ARG A 104 21.33 5.96 -4.57
C ARG A 104 21.94 5.81 -5.97
N ALA A 105 21.30 6.40 -6.98
CA ALA A 105 21.82 6.41 -8.34
C ALA A 105 23.19 7.12 -8.42
N ARG A 106 23.34 8.25 -7.74
CA ARG A 106 24.62 8.97 -7.63
C ARG A 106 25.69 8.10 -6.97
N GLN A 107 25.40 7.46 -5.85
CA GLN A 107 26.36 6.59 -5.16
C GLN A 107 26.79 5.40 -6.03
N ARG A 108 25.83 4.78 -6.74
CA ARG A 108 26.09 3.65 -7.63
C ARG A 108 26.83 4.02 -8.91
N SER A 109 26.81 5.29 -9.31
CA SER A 109 27.47 5.77 -10.53
C SER A 109 28.96 6.04 -10.38
N ILE A 110 29.47 6.09 -9.16
CA ILE A 110 30.89 6.29 -8.88
C ILE A 110 31.60 4.93 -8.88
N ASP A 111 32.52 4.75 -9.83
CA ASP A 111 33.36 3.55 -9.87
C ASP A 111 34.25 3.51 -8.62
N PRO A 112 34.18 2.46 -7.80
CA PRO A 112 34.91 2.38 -6.53
C PRO A 112 36.43 2.26 -6.70
N VAL A 113 36.92 1.87 -7.88
CA VAL A 113 38.34 1.69 -8.17
C VAL A 113 38.94 2.95 -8.81
N THR A 114 38.25 3.50 -9.81
CA THR A 114 38.77 4.63 -10.59
C THR A 114 38.28 5.99 -10.12
N GLY A 115 37.25 6.02 -9.27
CA GLY A 115 36.55 7.25 -8.84
C GLY A 115 35.78 7.95 -9.97
N LYS A 116 35.71 7.33 -11.16
CA LYS A 116 35.03 7.92 -12.31
C LYS A 116 33.50 7.98 -12.06
N ASP A 117 32.94 9.18 -12.19
CA ASP A 117 31.49 9.38 -12.12
C ASP A 117 30.84 9.18 -13.51
N THR A 118 29.93 8.24 -13.59
CA THR A 118 29.16 7.91 -14.80
C THR A 118 27.68 8.28 -14.65
N PHE A 119 27.34 9.14 -13.67
CA PHE A 119 25.97 9.52 -13.40
C PHE A 119 25.25 10.10 -14.62
N SER A 120 24.03 9.67 -14.80
CA SER A 120 23.06 10.26 -15.72
C SER A 120 21.69 10.26 -15.06
N TYR A 121 20.86 11.26 -15.31
CA TYR A 121 19.46 11.28 -14.87
C TYR A 121 18.64 10.10 -15.43
N ARG A 122 19.10 9.44 -16.49
CA ARG A 122 18.51 8.20 -17.02
C ARG A 122 18.65 7.00 -16.08
N CYS A 123 19.56 7.09 -15.09
CA CYS A 123 19.76 6.04 -14.08
C CYS A 123 18.74 6.15 -12.92
N ILE A 124 17.92 7.21 -12.91
CA ILE A 124 16.89 7.37 -11.88
C ILE A 124 15.65 6.60 -12.34
N SER A 125 15.26 5.61 -11.55
CA SER A 125 14.08 4.80 -11.81
C SER A 125 12.82 5.44 -11.22
N LYS A 126 11.67 4.95 -11.65
CA LYS A 126 10.34 5.40 -11.23
C LYS A 126 10.07 5.13 -9.75
N VAL A 127 9.19 5.94 -9.19
CA VAL A 127 8.64 5.80 -7.85
C VAL A 127 7.14 5.61 -7.95
N TYR A 128 6.60 4.55 -7.35
CA TYR A 128 5.17 4.37 -7.14
C TYR A 128 4.82 4.67 -5.69
N LEU A 129 3.83 5.54 -5.48
CA LEU A 129 3.14 5.71 -4.22
C LEU A 129 1.75 5.07 -4.32
N ILE A 130 1.56 3.96 -3.61
CA ILE A 130 0.32 3.17 -3.60
C ILE A 130 -0.35 3.38 -2.25
N VAL A 131 -1.55 3.95 -2.23
CA VAL A 131 -2.29 4.21 -0.98
C VAL A 131 -3.60 3.44 -0.99
N LEU A 132 -3.77 2.60 0.02
CA LEU A 132 -4.99 1.85 0.29
C LEU A 132 -5.81 2.63 1.33
N TYR A 133 -6.95 3.19 0.92
CA TYR A 133 -7.87 3.88 1.83
C TYR A 133 -8.96 2.93 2.31
N GLU A 134 -9.04 2.69 3.62
CA GLU A 134 -10.18 2.00 4.22
C GLU A 134 -11.44 2.86 4.11
N ASN A 135 -11.30 4.16 4.43
CA ASN A 135 -12.33 5.18 4.24
C ASN A 135 -11.76 6.29 3.35
N SER A 136 -12.29 6.41 2.17
CA SER A 136 -11.79 7.33 1.16
C SER A 136 -11.97 8.80 1.56
N PRO A 137 -11.00 9.68 1.23
CA PRO A 137 -11.16 11.11 1.35
C PRO A 137 -12.24 11.64 0.40
N ALA A 138 -12.72 12.85 0.67
CA ALA A 138 -13.82 13.47 -0.07
C ALA A 138 -13.54 13.59 -1.57
N GLU A 139 -12.28 13.83 -1.95
CA GLU A 139 -11.84 13.95 -3.33
C GLU A 139 -12.09 12.66 -4.13
N LEU A 140 -11.78 11.49 -3.54
CA LEU A 140 -11.99 10.21 -4.21
C LEU A 140 -13.48 9.83 -4.27
N LYS A 141 -14.27 10.26 -3.27
CA LYS A 141 -15.72 10.04 -3.24
C LYS A 141 -16.48 10.79 -4.32
N GLN A 142 -15.85 11.79 -4.96
CA GLN A 142 -16.42 12.46 -6.15
C GLN A 142 -16.47 11.53 -7.38
N CYS A 143 -15.73 10.42 -7.35
CA CYS A 143 -15.72 9.42 -8.42
C CYS A 143 -16.26 8.07 -7.92
N PRO A 144 -17.53 7.95 -7.53
CA PRO A 144 -18.08 6.75 -6.87
C PRO A 144 -18.10 5.51 -7.78
N ASP A 145 -17.91 5.72 -9.08
CA ASP A 145 -17.83 4.64 -10.06
C ASP A 145 -16.45 4.00 -10.18
N HIS A 146 -15.44 4.62 -9.60
CA HIS A 146 -14.05 4.17 -9.68
C HIS A 146 -13.47 3.96 -8.30
N TRP A 147 -12.97 2.77 -8.02
CA TRP A 147 -12.32 2.43 -6.75
C TRP A 147 -10.77 2.41 -6.85
N ILE A 148 -10.24 2.62 -8.06
CA ILE A 148 -8.81 2.74 -8.30
C ILE A 148 -8.53 3.93 -9.21
N HIS A 149 -7.62 4.78 -8.78
CA HIS A 149 -7.21 5.99 -9.47
C HIS A 149 -5.71 5.93 -9.74
N ARG A 150 -5.31 6.07 -11.01
CA ARG A 150 -3.91 6.13 -11.44
C ARG A 150 -3.60 7.50 -11.97
N SER A 151 -2.55 8.12 -11.46
CA SER A 151 -2.09 9.41 -11.96
C SER A 151 -1.51 9.30 -13.37
N LYS A 152 -1.65 10.40 -14.11
CA LYS A 152 -0.92 10.65 -15.37
C LYS A 152 -0.54 12.10 -15.40
N THR A 153 0.71 12.39 -15.79
CA THR A 153 1.13 13.77 -16.03
C THR A 153 0.84 14.14 -17.47
N ILE A 154 -0.11 15.06 -17.64
CA ILE A 154 -0.52 15.60 -18.95
C ILE A 154 -0.46 17.12 -18.84
N PHE A 155 0.28 17.76 -19.77
CA PHE A 155 0.34 19.21 -19.87
C PHE A 155 -0.91 19.76 -20.59
N ASP A 156 -1.16 21.04 -20.45
CA ASP A 156 -2.29 21.74 -21.08
C ASP A 156 -2.27 21.64 -22.63
N THR A 157 -1.10 21.45 -23.21
CA THR A 157 -0.91 21.18 -24.64
C THR A 157 -1.23 19.76 -25.07
N GLY A 158 -1.61 18.87 -24.14
CA GLY A 158 -1.80 17.44 -24.39
C GLY A 158 -0.51 16.61 -24.37
N LEU A 159 0.64 17.26 -24.16
CA LEU A 159 1.93 16.56 -24.00
C LEU A 159 1.87 15.66 -22.76
N SER A 160 2.22 14.37 -22.91
CA SER A 160 2.46 13.46 -21.81
C SER A 160 3.95 13.32 -21.56
N MET A 161 4.37 13.44 -20.30
CA MET A 161 5.76 13.28 -19.89
C MET A 161 5.84 12.44 -18.63
N ASP A 162 6.76 11.47 -18.58
CA ASP A 162 7.03 10.71 -17.38
C ASP A 162 7.93 11.51 -16.43
N LEU A 163 7.36 11.96 -15.31
CA LEU A 163 8.08 12.68 -14.26
C LEU A 163 8.54 11.73 -13.13
N LEU A 164 8.55 10.41 -13.39
CA LEU A 164 9.06 9.36 -12.51
C LEU A 164 8.26 9.16 -11.21
N GLN A 165 7.17 9.87 -11.00
CA GLN A 165 6.31 9.77 -9.83
C GLN A 165 4.90 9.37 -10.27
N ASP A 166 4.51 8.13 -9.95
CA ASP A 166 3.18 7.61 -10.21
C ASP A 166 2.43 7.38 -8.88
N TYR A 167 1.20 7.83 -8.84
CA TYR A 167 0.30 7.64 -7.70
C TYR A 167 -0.80 6.65 -8.06
N ILE A 168 -1.06 5.71 -7.14
CA ILE A 168 -2.17 4.77 -7.26
C ILE A 168 -2.97 4.84 -5.96
N PHE A 169 -4.17 5.39 -6.04
CA PHE A 169 -5.09 5.47 -4.91
C PHE A 169 -6.18 4.41 -5.05
N ILE A 170 -6.41 3.66 -3.98
CA ILE A 170 -7.34 2.55 -3.94
C ILE A 170 -8.35 2.80 -2.82
N SER A 171 -9.62 2.95 -3.20
CA SER A 171 -10.75 3.23 -2.34
C SER A 171 -11.47 1.93 -1.97
N LEU A 172 -11.15 1.35 -0.82
CA LEU A 172 -11.72 0.04 -0.42
C LEU A 172 -13.18 0.14 0.00
N ASP A 173 -13.62 1.26 0.57
CA ASP A 173 -15.03 1.53 0.86
C ASP A 173 -15.89 1.61 -0.42
N ILE A 174 -15.38 2.28 -1.47
CA ILE A 174 -16.03 2.33 -2.78
C ILE A 174 -16.02 0.95 -3.44
N PHE A 175 -14.89 0.22 -3.37
CA PHE A 175 -14.80 -1.14 -3.87
C PHE A 175 -15.85 -2.05 -3.22
N ARG A 176 -15.96 -2.06 -1.88
CA ARG A 176 -16.95 -2.88 -1.16
C ARG A 176 -18.38 -2.53 -1.58
N SER A 177 -18.70 -1.24 -1.69
CA SER A 177 -20.01 -0.81 -2.15
C SER A 177 -20.34 -1.34 -3.55
N LYS A 178 -19.37 -1.32 -4.47
CA LYS A 178 -19.56 -1.80 -5.86
C LYS A 178 -19.61 -3.32 -5.97
N MET A 179 -18.90 -4.02 -5.10
CA MET A 179 -18.86 -5.49 -5.09
C MET A 179 -19.95 -6.12 -4.24
N HIS A 180 -20.77 -5.32 -3.56
CA HIS A 180 -21.89 -5.83 -2.76
C HIS A 180 -22.76 -6.75 -3.61
N ASN A 181 -22.95 -7.99 -3.15
CA ASN A 181 -23.66 -9.07 -3.83
C ASN A 181 -23.10 -9.49 -5.21
N LYS A 182 -21.86 -9.14 -5.54
CA LYS A 182 -21.19 -9.58 -6.77
C LYS A 182 -20.16 -10.66 -6.46
N LYS A 183 -19.91 -11.51 -7.45
CA LYS A 183 -18.84 -12.50 -7.37
C LYS A 183 -17.50 -11.84 -7.67
N VAL A 184 -16.47 -12.16 -6.87
CA VAL A 184 -15.07 -11.84 -7.15
C VAL A 184 -14.60 -12.71 -8.32
N THR A 185 -14.07 -12.10 -9.37
CA THR A 185 -13.72 -12.80 -10.62
C THR A 185 -12.26 -12.65 -11.02
N THR A 186 -11.62 -11.57 -10.58
CA THR A 186 -10.22 -11.27 -10.91
C THR A 186 -9.33 -11.32 -9.67
N LEU A 187 -8.04 -11.57 -9.89
CA LEU A 187 -7.07 -11.59 -8.80
C LEU A 187 -6.94 -10.20 -8.13
N LEU A 188 -7.13 -9.11 -8.88
CA LEU A 188 -7.14 -7.77 -8.30
C LEU A 188 -8.33 -7.55 -7.37
N GLU A 189 -9.52 -7.99 -7.77
CA GLU A 189 -10.70 -7.96 -6.89
C GLU A 189 -10.51 -8.86 -5.66
N ALA A 190 -9.85 -10.01 -5.82
CA ALA A 190 -9.52 -10.91 -4.72
C ALA A 190 -8.58 -10.22 -3.69
N TRP A 191 -7.56 -9.50 -4.15
CA TRP A 191 -6.70 -8.69 -3.29
C TRP A 191 -7.48 -7.60 -2.56
N MET A 192 -8.37 -6.89 -3.25
CA MET A 192 -9.19 -5.85 -2.62
C MET A 192 -10.16 -6.44 -1.58
N THR A 193 -10.76 -7.58 -1.88
CA THR A 193 -11.60 -8.32 -0.92
C THR A 193 -10.78 -8.74 0.29
N PHE A 194 -9.59 -9.32 0.08
CA PHE A 194 -8.68 -9.71 1.16
C PHE A 194 -8.35 -8.55 2.10
N PHE A 195 -8.08 -7.35 1.56
CA PHE A 195 -7.76 -6.18 2.36
C PHE A 195 -8.97 -5.56 3.07
N SER A 196 -10.17 -5.72 2.54
CA SER A 196 -11.33 -4.94 2.98
C SER A 196 -12.38 -5.72 3.76
N THR A 197 -12.41 -7.07 3.66
CA THR A 197 -13.45 -7.86 4.33
C THR A 197 -13.05 -8.32 5.72
N ASP A 198 -14.02 -8.33 6.62
CA ASP A 198 -13.99 -8.97 7.94
C ASP A 198 -15.15 -9.98 8.10
N ASP A 199 -15.86 -10.28 7.01
CA ASP A 199 -16.97 -11.24 7.00
C ASP A 199 -16.43 -12.66 6.80
N PRO A 200 -16.66 -13.58 7.75
CA PRO A 200 -16.22 -14.96 7.64
C PRO A 200 -16.74 -15.71 6.41
N GLU A 201 -17.96 -15.41 5.95
CA GLU A 201 -18.52 -16.05 4.76
C GLU A 201 -17.82 -15.57 3.48
N GLU A 202 -17.52 -14.27 3.39
CA GLU A 202 -16.74 -13.72 2.27
C GLU A 202 -15.31 -14.28 2.29
N ILE A 203 -14.69 -14.43 3.47
CA ILE A 203 -13.35 -15.02 3.62
C ILE A 203 -13.34 -16.47 3.12
N ILE A 204 -14.33 -17.28 3.50
CA ILE A 204 -14.44 -18.67 3.06
C ILE A 204 -14.60 -18.74 1.53
N LYS A 205 -15.45 -17.89 0.94
CA LYS A 205 -15.62 -17.81 -0.51
C LYS A 205 -14.31 -17.39 -1.19
N LEU A 206 -13.64 -16.39 -0.66
CA LEU A 206 -12.36 -15.93 -1.19
C LEU A 206 -11.30 -17.05 -1.21
N ILE A 207 -11.12 -17.76 -0.10
CA ILE A 207 -10.17 -18.87 -0.01
C ILE A 207 -10.55 -20.03 -0.93
N THR A 208 -11.85 -20.28 -1.11
CA THR A 208 -12.34 -21.33 -2.02
C THR A 208 -12.05 -21.01 -3.48
N ASP A 209 -12.35 -19.79 -3.91
CA ASP A 209 -12.16 -19.36 -5.30
C ASP A 209 -10.68 -18.99 -5.61
N PHE A 210 -9.93 -18.55 -4.59
CA PHE A 210 -8.52 -18.13 -4.67
C PHE A 210 -7.68 -18.74 -3.54
N PRO A 211 -7.29 -20.02 -3.63
CA PRO A 211 -6.63 -20.76 -2.54
C PRO A 211 -5.30 -20.15 -2.05
N GLN A 212 -4.64 -19.33 -2.86
CA GLN A 212 -3.40 -18.63 -2.50
C GLN A 212 -3.55 -17.64 -1.33
N PHE A 213 -4.79 -17.23 -0.98
CA PHE A 213 -5.05 -16.38 0.18
C PHE A 213 -5.11 -17.15 1.51
N LYS A 214 -5.30 -18.48 1.45
CA LYS A 214 -5.38 -19.29 2.67
C LYS A 214 -4.18 -19.14 3.61
N PRO A 215 -2.90 -19.25 3.15
CA PRO A 215 -1.75 -19.08 4.02
C PRO A 215 -1.67 -17.71 4.71
N MET A 216 -2.20 -16.65 4.07
CA MET A 216 -2.26 -15.32 4.66
C MET A 216 -3.27 -15.25 5.80
N TYR A 217 -4.44 -15.86 5.65
CA TYR A 217 -5.41 -16.01 6.75
C TYR A 217 -4.90 -16.91 7.86
N ASP A 218 -4.17 -17.97 7.55
CA ASP A 218 -3.50 -18.80 8.57
C ASP A 218 -2.50 -17.97 9.39
N THR A 219 -1.72 -17.07 8.74
CA THR A 219 -0.83 -16.13 9.44
C THR A 219 -1.63 -15.21 10.37
N LEU A 220 -2.69 -14.56 9.87
CA LEU A 220 -3.57 -13.71 10.67
C LEU A 220 -4.16 -14.45 11.88
N TYR A 221 -4.62 -15.67 11.66
CA TYR A 221 -5.16 -16.50 12.73
C TYR A 221 -4.13 -16.79 13.83
N GLN A 222 -2.88 -17.07 13.45
CA GLN A 222 -1.81 -17.30 14.43
C GLN A 222 -1.49 -16.02 15.22
N MET A 223 -1.46 -14.86 14.55
CA MET A 223 -1.26 -13.57 15.22
C MET A 223 -2.34 -13.28 16.27
N CYS A 224 -3.61 -13.60 15.95
CA CYS A 224 -4.74 -13.40 16.84
C CYS A 224 -4.77 -14.34 18.05
N ARG A 225 -4.04 -15.44 18.01
CA ARG A 225 -3.88 -16.33 19.17
C ARG A 225 -2.92 -15.76 20.22
N ASN A 226 -2.11 -14.80 19.84
CA ASN A 226 -1.26 -14.07 20.79
C ASN A 226 -2.06 -12.93 21.44
N VAL A 227 -2.28 -13.04 22.76
CA VAL A 227 -3.11 -12.09 23.54
C VAL A 227 -2.56 -10.67 23.47
N GLU A 228 -1.23 -10.48 23.40
CA GLU A 228 -0.60 -9.17 23.29
C GLU A 228 -1.00 -8.48 21.98
N ASN A 229 -0.94 -9.19 20.86
CA ASN A 229 -1.36 -8.65 19.55
C ASN A 229 -2.85 -8.27 19.52
N VAL A 230 -3.69 -9.03 20.24
CA VAL A 230 -5.12 -8.75 20.35
C VAL A 230 -5.39 -7.52 21.20
N MET A 231 -4.64 -7.31 22.27
CA MET A 231 -4.77 -6.12 23.13
C MET A 231 -4.31 -4.86 22.41
N ASP A 232 -3.24 -4.90 21.63
CA ASP A 232 -2.78 -3.80 20.78
C ASP A 232 -3.83 -3.44 19.71
N PHE A 233 -4.49 -4.44 19.16
CA PHE A 233 -5.60 -4.28 18.23
C PHE A 233 -6.75 -3.48 18.85
N PHE A 234 -7.23 -3.84 20.03
CA PHE A 234 -8.32 -3.14 20.69
C PHE A 234 -7.94 -1.73 21.17
N SER A 235 -6.70 -1.52 21.59
CA SER A 235 -6.23 -0.19 22.01
C SER A 235 -6.15 0.77 20.82
N ALA A 236 -5.76 0.30 19.64
CA ALA A 236 -5.74 1.09 18.41
C ALA A 236 -7.17 1.47 17.93
N GLU A 237 -8.16 0.58 18.08
CA GLU A 237 -9.57 0.92 17.80
C GLU A 237 -10.10 1.99 18.77
N GLY A 238 -9.82 1.86 20.09
CA GLY A 238 -10.28 2.78 21.10
C GLY A 238 -9.73 4.21 20.94
N SER A 239 -8.51 4.37 20.46
CA SER A 239 -7.89 5.69 20.24
C SER A 239 -8.41 6.41 18.98
N GLY A 240 -8.95 5.69 18.02
CA GLY A 240 -9.51 6.26 16.77
C GLY A 240 -10.85 6.99 16.98
N TYR A 241 -11.62 6.64 18.00
CA TYR A 241 -12.92 7.26 18.30
C TYR A 241 -12.84 8.51 19.20
N ALA A 242 -11.73 8.75 19.88
CA ALA A 242 -11.63 9.82 20.89
C ALA A 242 -11.17 11.18 20.35
N LYS A 243 -10.79 11.32 19.07
CA LYS A 243 -10.25 12.58 18.49
C LYS A 243 -11.04 13.14 17.30
N GLY A 244 -12.29 12.71 17.11
CA GLY A 244 -13.18 13.21 16.03
C GLY A 244 -14.09 14.37 16.46
N SER A 245 -13.92 14.96 17.65
CA SER A 245 -14.75 16.08 18.12
C SER A 245 -13.86 17.15 18.76
N ALA A 246 -13.23 17.96 17.95
CA ALA A 246 -12.79 19.32 18.27
C ALA A 246 -12.49 20.06 16.96
#